data_7b0487a3b118dd22cb236bfeb3434669
#
_entry.id   7b0487a3b118dd22cb236bfeb3434669
#
_cell.length_a   1.000
_cell.length_b   1.000
_cell.length_c   1.000
_cell.angle_alpha   90.00
_cell.angle_beta   90.00
_cell.angle_gamma   90.00
#
_symmetry.space_group_name_H-M   'P 1'
#
loop_
_entity.id
_entity.type
_entity.pdbx_description
1 polymer ?
#
loop_
_entity_poly.entity_id
_entity_poly.type
_entity_poly.pdbx_seq_one_letter_code
_entity_poly.pdbx_strand_id
1 'polypeptide(L)'
;MTDLKTTAGKIEDLDAKLAESRAPLGEGEPAARTRVTQLLDEGSFVETDALARHRSTDFGREHDRPYTDGVVTGYGTIDGRRVCVFSQDGEIFDGTMGEVYAEKLTKIYDLAIKTGVPIIGIYESTGPRVQAVSYTHLTLPT
;
A
#
# COMPACT_ATOMS: atom_id res chain seq x y z
N MET A 1 7.81 -27.52 2.27
CA MET A 1 7.49 -27.08 0.90
C MET A 1 5.97 -27.09 0.74
N THR A 2 5.38 -25.92 0.60
CA THR A 2 3.92 -25.76 0.57
C THR A 2 3.36 -26.31 -0.73
N ASP A 3 2.41 -27.24 -0.67
CA ASP A 3 1.79 -27.83 -1.87
C ASP A 3 0.75 -26.86 -2.45
N LEU A 4 1.15 -26.03 -3.40
CA LEU A 4 0.29 -25.05 -4.08
C LEU A 4 -0.82 -25.67 -4.96
N LYS A 5 -0.87 -26.99 -5.08
CA LYS A 5 -1.97 -27.65 -5.80
C LYS A 5 -3.22 -27.82 -4.95
N THR A 6 -3.08 -27.75 -3.63
CA THR A 6 -4.20 -27.87 -2.69
C THR A 6 -4.73 -26.50 -2.25
N THR A 7 -5.98 -26.42 -1.87
CA THR A 7 -6.58 -25.18 -1.32
C THR A 7 -5.90 -24.77 -0.03
N ALA A 8 -5.60 -25.72 0.85
CA ALA A 8 -4.89 -25.46 2.10
C ALA A 8 -3.50 -24.86 1.84
N GLY A 9 -2.74 -25.43 0.91
CA GLY A 9 -1.43 -24.92 0.55
C GLY A 9 -1.46 -23.52 -0.08
N LYS A 10 -2.50 -23.19 -0.85
CA LYS A 10 -2.68 -21.83 -1.39
C LYS A 10 -3.01 -20.82 -0.29
N ILE A 11 -3.79 -21.20 0.71
CA ILE A 11 -4.11 -20.34 1.86
C ILE A 11 -2.83 -20.09 2.68
N GLU A 12 -2.07 -21.15 2.97
CA GLU A 12 -0.80 -21.02 3.70
C GLU A 12 0.21 -20.12 2.97
N ASP A 13 0.34 -20.26 1.64
CA ASP A 13 1.19 -19.38 0.83
C ASP A 13 0.72 -17.93 0.85
N LEU A 14 -0.60 -17.71 0.78
CA LEU A 14 -1.17 -16.35 0.88
C LEU A 14 -0.90 -15.73 2.25
N ASP A 15 -1.13 -16.47 3.32
CA ASP A 15 -0.88 -16.00 4.69
C ASP A 15 0.61 -15.66 4.91
N ALA A 16 1.50 -16.49 4.37
CA ALA A 16 2.93 -16.21 4.40
C ALA A 16 3.31 -14.92 3.67
N LYS A 17 2.76 -14.70 2.48
CA LYS A 17 2.97 -13.46 1.70
C LYS A 17 2.39 -12.23 2.40
N LEU A 18 1.24 -12.36 3.03
CA LEU A 18 0.64 -11.27 3.83
C LEU A 18 1.50 -10.95 5.05
N ALA A 19 2.04 -11.96 5.73
CA ALA A 19 2.97 -11.75 6.84
C ALA A 19 4.25 -11.06 6.37
N GLU A 20 4.84 -11.50 5.24
CA GLU A 20 6.00 -10.87 4.62
C GLU A 20 5.73 -9.40 4.23
N SER A 21 4.57 -9.11 3.64
CA SER A 21 4.20 -7.75 3.24
C SER A 21 4.06 -6.78 4.42
N ARG A 22 3.81 -7.30 5.61
CA ARG A 22 3.66 -6.55 6.85
C ARG A 22 4.93 -6.48 7.68
N ALA A 23 5.94 -7.27 7.33
CA ALA A 23 7.22 -7.25 8.01
C ALA A 23 7.93 -5.90 7.79
N PRO A 24 8.64 -5.38 8.78
CA PRO A 24 9.46 -4.18 8.62
C PRO A 24 10.60 -4.46 7.63
N LEU A 25 10.95 -3.45 6.83
CA LEU A 25 12.11 -3.51 5.93
C LEU A 25 13.43 -3.23 6.65
N GLY A 26 13.38 -2.76 7.90
CA GLY A 26 14.54 -2.42 8.73
C GLY A 26 14.30 -2.73 10.21
N GLU A 27 15.09 -2.12 11.07
CA GLU A 27 14.92 -2.22 12.53
C GLU A 27 13.74 -1.33 12.97
N GLY A 28 12.68 -1.91 13.50
CA GLY A 28 11.51 -1.20 14.02
C GLY A 28 10.19 -1.62 13.38
N GLU A 29 9.09 -1.05 13.84
CA GLU A 29 7.78 -1.28 13.25
C GLU A 29 7.57 -0.42 12.00
N PRO A 30 6.86 -0.91 10.97
CA PRO A 30 6.56 -0.15 9.76
C PRO A 30 5.78 1.14 10.10
N ALA A 31 6.44 2.29 10.02
CA ALA A 31 5.90 3.56 10.48
C ALA A 31 4.56 3.92 9.82
N ALA A 32 4.41 3.63 8.52
CA ALA A 32 3.19 3.91 7.79
C ALA A 32 1.97 3.13 8.33
N ARG A 33 2.12 1.84 8.63
CA ARG A 33 1.04 1.03 9.22
C ARG A 33 0.77 1.41 10.66
N THR A 34 1.80 1.66 11.44
CA THR A 34 1.69 2.08 12.85
C THR A 34 0.86 3.36 12.96
N ARG A 35 1.11 4.36 12.10
CA ARG A 35 0.32 5.60 12.06
C ARG A 35 -1.16 5.34 11.76
N VAL A 36 -1.45 4.44 10.82
CA VAL A 36 -2.84 4.07 10.47
C VAL A 36 -3.53 3.35 11.64
N THR A 37 -2.87 2.38 12.26
CA THR A 37 -3.44 1.63 13.38
C THR A 37 -3.63 2.48 14.63
N GLN A 38 -2.79 3.48 14.85
CA GLN A 38 -2.96 4.45 15.94
C GLN A 38 -4.10 5.44 15.68
N LEU A 39 -4.41 5.74 14.42
CA LEU A 39 -5.49 6.64 14.03
C LEU A 39 -6.86 5.97 14.11
N LEU A 40 -6.94 4.71 13.70
CA LEU A 40 -8.19 3.97 13.60
C LEU A 40 -8.55 3.24 14.91
N ASP A 41 -9.83 2.90 15.05
CA ASP A 41 -10.29 2.04 16.14
C ASP A 41 -9.56 0.69 16.09
N GLU A 42 -9.27 0.14 17.26
CA GLU A 42 -8.54 -1.13 17.39
C GLU A 42 -9.22 -2.26 16.59
N GLY A 43 -8.43 -2.95 15.76
CA GLY A 43 -8.91 -4.07 14.94
C GLY A 43 -9.83 -3.70 13.78
N SER A 44 -10.10 -2.41 13.54
CA SER A 44 -10.99 -1.97 12.45
C SER A 44 -10.32 -1.86 11.10
N PHE A 45 -8.97 -1.80 11.05
CA PHE A 45 -8.24 -1.57 9.81
C PHE A 45 -8.26 -2.78 8.88
N VAL A 46 -8.73 -2.57 7.65
CA VAL A 46 -8.66 -3.52 6.54
C VAL A 46 -7.79 -2.92 5.44
N GLU A 47 -6.61 -3.51 5.26
CA GLU A 47 -5.66 -3.06 4.24
C GLU A 47 -6.07 -3.55 2.85
N THR A 48 -6.01 -2.67 1.86
CA THR A 48 -6.25 -2.99 0.46
C THR A 48 -4.92 -3.05 -0.30
N ASP A 49 -4.81 -3.98 -1.25
CA ASP A 49 -3.66 -4.13 -2.14
C ASP A 49 -2.30 -4.27 -1.41
N ALA A 50 -2.29 -4.97 -0.28
CA ALA A 50 -1.08 -5.19 0.53
C ALA A 50 0.04 -5.91 -0.23
N LEU A 51 -0.29 -6.71 -1.23
CA LEU A 51 0.66 -7.48 -2.05
C LEU A 51 1.04 -6.78 -3.35
N ALA A 52 0.55 -5.57 -3.61
CA ALA A 52 0.89 -4.82 -4.80
C ALA A 52 2.38 -4.42 -4.80
N ARG A 53 3.02 -4.54 -5.95
CA ARG A 53 4.43 -4.20 -6.17
C ARG A 53 4.56 -3.43 -7.48
N HIS A 54 5.58 -2.56 -7.60
CA HIS A 54 5.83 -1.87 -8.86
C HIS A 54 6.14 -2.85 -10.01
N ARG A 55 5.96 -2.40 -11.25
CA ARG A 55 6.17 -3.19 -12.47
C ARG A 55 7.41 -2.78 -13.24
N SER A 56 8.18 -1.82 -12.74
CA SER A 56 9.39 -1.34 -13.42
C SER A 56 10.45 -2.43 -13.50
N THR A 57 11.02 -2.62 -14.69
CA THR A 57 12.11 -3.56 -14.96
C THR A 57 13.41 -2.85 -15.31
N ASP A 58 13.37 -1.53 -15.52
CA ASP A 58 14.53 -0.75 -15.91
C ASP A 58 15.56 -0.63 -14.78
N PHE A 59 16.83 -0.60 -15.15
CA PHE A 59 17.95 -0.45 -14.22
C PHE A 59 18.02 -1.50 -13.11
N GLY A 60 17.56 -2.74 -13.39
CA GLY A 60 17.60 -3.84 -12.41
C GLY A 60 16.51 -3.76 -11.33
N ARG A 61 15.50 -2.94 -11.52
CA ARG A 61 14.40 -2.75 -10.56
C ARG A 61 13.56 -4.00 -10.33
N GLU A 62 13.61 -4.96 -11.25
CA GLU A 62 12.93 -6.26 -11.09
C GLU A 62 13.43 -7.05 -9.87
N HIS A 63 14.62 -6.73 -9.37
CA HIS A 63 15.22 -7.39 -8.19
C HIS A 63 14.89 -6.68 -6.86
N ASP A 64 14.40 -5.43 -6.92
CA ASP A 64 14.05 -4.62 -5.76
C ASP A 64 12.56 -4.24 -5.83
N ARG A 65 11.71 -5.16 -5.38
CA ARG A 65 10.25 -5.04 -5.46
C ARG A 65 9.60 -5.18 -4.09
N PRO A 66 9.75 -4.18 -3.20
CA PRO A 66 9.07 -4.18 -1.92
C PRO A 66 7.55 -4.19 -2.11
N TYR A 67 6.85 -4.78 -1.14
CA TYR A 67 5.39 -4.72 -1.10
C TYR A 67 4.90 -3.30 -0.87
N THR A 68 3.66 -3.03 -1.21
CA THR A 68 2.93 -1.77 -1.06
C THR A 68 3.29 -0.64 -2.02
N ASP A 69 4.44 -0.70 -2.67
CA ASP A 69 4.99 0.36 -3.54
C ASP A 69 5.01 1.76 -2.89
N GLY A 70 5.24 1.81 -1.57
CA GLY A 70 5.42 3.05 -0.82
C GLY A 70 4.13 3.70 -0.30
N VAL A 71 2.99 3.02 -0.35
CA VAL A 71 1.75 3.50 0.26
C VAL A 71 0.92 2.36 0.83
N VAL A 72 0.49 2.53 2.06
CA VAL A 72 -0.50 1.67 2.72
C VAL A 72 -1.87 2.28 2.53
N THR A 73 -2.80 1.53 1.95
CA THR A 73 -4.17 1.98 1.70
C THR A 73 -5.16 1.03 2.35
N GLY A 74 -6.29 1.55 2.77
CA GLY A 74 -7.33 0.73 3.36
C GLY A 74 -8.50 1.53 3.92
N TYR A 75 -9.30 0.88 4.72
CA TYR A 75 -10.43 1.49 5.40
C TYR A 75 -10.57 0.95 6.82
N GLY A 76 -11.29 1.68 7.63
CA GLY A 76 -11.56 1.33 9.01
C GLY A 76 -12.58 2.27 9.62
N THR A 77 -12.58 2.37 10.95
CA THR A 77 -13.44 3.28 11.69
C THR A 77 -12.66 4.17 12.63
N ILE A 78 -13.20 5.36 12.88
CA ILE A 78 -12.76 6.28 13.94
C ILE A 78 -13.99 6.60 14.79
N ASP A 79 -13.98 6.22 16.05
CA ASP A 79 -15.16 6.34 16.95
C ASP A 79 -16.43 5.73 16.31
N GLY A 80 -16.29 4.58 15.66
CA GLY A 80 -17.35 3.87 14.96
C GLY A 80 -17.75 4.45 13.59
N ARG A 81 -17.19 5.56 13.16
CA ARG A 81 -17.46 6.17 11.85
C ARG A 81 -16.52 5.62 10.78
N ARG A 82 -17.08 5.17 9.68
CA ARG A 82 -16.29 4.64 8.56
C ARG A 82 -15.46 5.72 7.88
N VAL A 83 -14.20 5.40 7.61
CA VAL A 83 -13.26 6.25 6.87
C VAL A 83 -12.42 5.41 5.93
N CYS A 84 -11.99 5.99 4.82
CA CYS A 84 -10.89 5.48 4.03
C CYS A 84 -9.60 6.18 4.45
N VAL A 85 -8.48 5.49 4.36
CA VAL A 85 -7.18 6.02 4.80
C VAL A 85 -6.08 5.56 3.87
N PHE A 86 -5.09 6.42 3.67
CA PHE A 86 -3.81 6.03 3.11
C PHE A 86 -2.67 6.66 3.91
N SER A 87 -1.56 5.95 3.97
CA SER A 87 -0.33 6.42 4.62
C SER A 87 0.86 6.16 3.70
N GLN A 88 1.59 7.20 3.39
CA GLN A 88 2.83 7.09 2.64
C GLN A 88 3.93 6.50 3.52
N ASP A 89 4.76 5.67 2.90
CA ASP A 89 5.86 4.98 3.56
C ASP A 89 7.19 5.51 3.04
N GLY A 90 7.83 6.35 3.85
CA GLY A 90 9.13 6.94 3.53
C GLY A 90 10.28 5.92 3.50
N GLU A 91 10.11 4.74 4.08
CA GLU A 91 11.11 3.67 4.05
C GLU A 91 11.19 2.97 2.68
N ILE A 92 10.13 3.07 1.88
CA ILE A 92 10.06 2.49 0.54
C ILE A 92 10.35 3.57 -0.50
N PHE A 93 11.51 3.49 -1.14
CA PHE A 93 11.96 4.43 -2.17
C PHE A 93 11.83 5.90 -1.77
N ASP A 94 12.17 6.24 -0.51
CA ASP A 94 12.04 7.59 0.06
C ASP A 94 10.62 8.18 -0.06
N GLY A 95 9.60 7.33 -0.03
CA GLY A 95 8.21 7.74 -0.21
C GLY A 95 7.87 8.27 -1.61
N THR A 96 8.71 7.98 -2.61
CA THR A 96 8.47 8.45 -3.99
C THR A 96 7.25 7.78 -4.62
N MET A 97 6.45 8.58 -5.34
CA MET A 97 5.22 8.13 -5.97
C MET A 97 5.49 7.46 -7.31
N GLY A 98 5.09 6.19 -7.44
CA GLY A 98 5.17 5.40 -8.67
C GLY A 98 3.80 5.10 -9.29
N GLU A 99 3.81 4.28 -10.34
CA GLU A 99 2.59 3.87 -11.06
C GLU A 99 1.61 3.09 -10.15
N VAL A 100 2.08 2.03 -9.51
CA VAL A 100 1.25 1.19 -8.64
C VAL A 100 0.79 1.96 -7.40
N TYR A 101 1.64 2.83 -6.86
CA TYR A 101 1.26 3.79 -5.83
C TYR A 101 0.04 4.62 -6.26
N ALA A 102 0.08 5.21 -7.48
CA ALA A 102 -1.02 6.02 -8.01
C ALA A 102 -2.30 5.20 -8.24
N GLU A 103 -2.17 3.97 -8.76
CA GLU A 103 -3.31 3.05 -8.91
C GLU A 103 -3.98 2.72 -7.58
N LYS A 104 -3.20 2.48 -6.53
CA LYS A 104 -3.72 2.22 -5.18
C LYS A 104 -4.47 3.43 -4.63
N LEU A 105 -3.92 4.64 -4.79
CA LEU A 105 -4.59 5.86 -4.39
C LEU A 105 -5.90 6.08 -5.14
N THR A 106 -5.89 5.95 -6.46
CA THR A 106 -7.11 6.09 -7.27
C THR A 106 -8.18 5.14 -6.78
N LYS A 107 -7.83 3.89 -6.50
CA LYS A 107 -8.76 2.88 -6.02
C LYS A 107 -9.37 3.22 -4.65
N ILE A 108 -8.58 3.74 -3.72
CA ILE A 108 -9.11 4.12 -2.41
C ILE A 108 -9.94 5.40 -2.47
N TYR A 109 -9.61 6.35 -3.34
CA TYR A 109 -10.44 7.53 -3.61
C TYR A 109 -11.79 7.14 -4.23
N ASP A 110 -11.78 6.25 -5.21
CA ASP A 110 -13.01 5.72 -5.81
C ASP A 110 -13.89 5.02 -4.78
N LEU A 111 -13.32 4.24 -3.90
CA LEU A 111 -14.05 3.60 -2.80
C LEU A 111 -14.67 4.63 -1.87
N ALA A 112 -13.93 5.65 -1.48
CA ALA A 112 -14.41 6.73 -0.61
C ALA A 112 -15.58 7.50 -1.26
N ILE A 113 -15.47 7.82 -2.54
CA ILE A 113 -16.52 8.51 -3.31
C ILE A 113 -17.77 7.65 -3.42
N LYS A 114 -17.63 6.38 -3.80
CA LYS A 114 -18.76 5.45 -3.97
C LYS A 114 -19.51 5.17 -2.66
N THR A 115 -18.80 5.14 -1.56
CA THR A 115 -19.38 4.86 -0.24
C THR A 115 -19.79 6.14 0.51
N GLY A 116 -19.38 7.31 0.04
CA GLY A 116 -19.67 8.60 0.69
C GLY A 116 -18.97 8.76 2.03
N VAL A 117 -17.83 8.14 2.25
CA VAL A 117 -17.04 8.25 3.48
C VAL A 117 -15.86 9.21 3.32
N PRO A 118 -15.42 9.87 4.40
CA PRO A 118 -14.22 10.70 4.32
C PRO A 118 -12.97 9.87 4.04
N ILE A 119 -11.99 10.50 3.40
CA ILE A 119 -10.66 9.93 3.21
C ILE A 119 -9.62 10.76 3.98
N ILE A 120 -8.72 10.08 4.67
CA ILE A 120 -7.65 10.69 5.45
C ILE A 120 -6.31 10.27 4.84
N GLY A 121 -5.49 11.24 4.52
CA GLY A 121 -4.14 11.01 3.97
C GLY A 121 -3.05 11.39 4.97
N ILE A 122 -2.11 10.47 5.18
CA ILE A 122 -0.89 10.71 5.95
C ILE A 122 0.26 10.74 4.95
N TYR A 123 0.89 11.91 4.81
CA TYR A 123 1.87 12.18 3.78
C TYR A 123 3.29 12.11 4.31
N GLU A 124 4.14 11.35 3.62
CA GLU A 124 5.58 11.28 3.82
C GLU A 124 6.22 10.95 2.47
N SER A 125 6.56 11.96 1.68
CA SER A 125 7.06 11.75 0.31
C SER A 125 8.08 12.81 -0.07
N THR A 126 9.08 12.40 -0.86
CA THR A 126 10.05 13.30 -1.51
C THR A 126 9.62 13.71 -2.92
N GLY A 127 8.49 13.24 -3.41
CA GLY A 127 7.93 13.61 -4.71
C GLY A 127 7.74 12.43 -5.68
N PRO A 128 7.60 12.71 -6.98
CA PRO A 128 7.39 11.66 -7.97
C PRO A 128 8.64 10.81 -8.21
N ARG A 129 8.43 9.52 -8.45
CA ARG A 129 9.50 8.61 -8.87
C ARG A 129 9.82 8.86 -10.33
N VAL A 130 10.97 9.46 -10.62
CA VAL A 130 11.35 9.90 -11.97
C VAL A 130 11.32 8.76 -12.99
N GLN A 131 11.76 7.57 -12.61
CA GLN A 131 11.75 6.39 -13.47
C GLN A 131 10.33 5.95 -13.87
N ALA A 132 9.36 6.15 -13.01
CA ALA A 132 7.97 5.84 -13.31
C ALA A 132 7.31 6.92 -14.20
N VAL A 133 7.68 8.18 -14.00
CA VAL A 133 7.11 9.32 -14.74
C VAL A 133 7.56 9.34 -16.20
N SER A 134 8.74 8.82 -16.53
CA SER A 134 9.24 8.79 -17.91
C SER A 134 8.43 7.87 -18.83
N TYR A 135 7.65 6.94 -18.31
CA TYR A 135 6.87 5.96 -19.07
C TYR A 135 5.37 6.15 -18.99
N THR A 136 4.91 6.78 -17.97
CA THR A 136 3.50 7.05 -17.75
C THR A 136 3.27 8.55 -17.81
N HIS A 137 2.48 9.00 -18.77
CA HIS A 137 1.85 10.29 -18.66
C HIS A 137 0.91 10.23 -17.45
N LEU A 138 1.44 10.51 -16.25
CA LEU A 138 0.63 10.80 -15.08
C LEU A 138 -0.13 12.09 -15.34
N THR A 139 -1.12 12.03 -16.19
CA THR A 139 -2.18 13.01 -16.21
C THR A 139 -2.97 12.77 -14.94
N LEU A 140 -2.62 13.50 -13.89
CA LEU A 140 -3.55 13.69 -12.79
C LEU A 140 -4.84 14.24 -13.40
N PRO A 141 -5.99 13.58 -13.21
CA PRO A 141 -7.25 14.15 -13.62
C PRO A 141 -7.40 15.48 -12.88
N THR A 142 -7.40 16.53 -13.64
CA THR A 142 -7.76 17.87 -13.14
C THR A 142 -9.26 17.92 -12.89
#